data_56d8a22cb127ec18c119f26aa4841d15
#
_entry.id   56d8a22cb127ec18c119f26aa4841d15
#
_cell.length_a   1.000
_cell.length_b   1.000
_cell.length_c   1.000
_cell.angle_alpha   90.00
_cell.angle_beta   90.00
_cell.angle_gamma   90.00
#
_symmetry.space_group_name_H-M   'P 1'
#
loop_
_entity.id
_entity.type
_entity.pdbx_description
1 polymer ?
#
loop_
_entity_poly.entity_id
_entity_poly.type
_entity_poly.pdbx_seq_one_letter_code
_entity_poly.pdbx_strand_id
1 'polypeptide(L)'
;MEKIKVSISWSGDNYCANAQGDYLNGIIAATHKTLEGVKQEFQSALQFHIEGCLEDGDKFPEWITDDNYELEYITEVSALLHSLDGILTRSSIARVSGINERQIGHYASGHRTPRPQQREKIINGIHKISRDLAMVM
;
A
#
# COMPACT_ATOMS: atom_id res chain seq x y z
N MET A 1 -3.22 -13.60 -15.92
CA MET A 1 -2.59 -14.01 -14.65
C MET A 1 -3.41 -13.47 -13.48
N GLU A 2 -3.64 -14.30 -12.50
CA GLU A 2 -4.37 -13.89 -11.29
C GLU A 2 -3.55 -12.91 -10.47
N LYS A 3 -4.24 -12.03 -9.74
CA LYS A 3 -3.59 -11.02 -8.92
C LYS A 3 -4.04 -11.14 -7.47
N ILE A 4 -3.07 -11.06 -6.57
CA ILE A 4 -3.33 -10.94 -5.14
C ILE A 4 -3.15 -9.46 -4.77
N LYS A 5 -4.22 -8.82 -4.33
CA LYS A 5 -4.16 -7.41 -3.92
C LYS A 5 -3.59 -7.31 -2.52
N VAL A 6 -2.53 -6.53 -2.39
CA VAL A 6 -1.82 -6.31 -1.13
C VAL A 6 -1.92 -4.83 -0.78
N SER A 7 -2.56 -4.52 0.33
CA SER A 7 -2.72 -3.15 0.80
C SER A 7 -1.52 -2.76 1.63
N ILE A 8 -0.93 -1.60 1.36
CA ILE A 8 0.18 -1.05 2.14
C ILE A 8 -0.25 0.24 2.80
N SER A 9 -0.11 0.31 4.13
CA SER A 9 -0.43 1.47 4.95
C SER A 9 0.76 1.86 5.82
N TRP A 10 0.67 3.02 6.47
CA TRP A 10 1.65 3.46 7.45
C TRP A 10 0.98 3.48 8.82
N SER A 11 1.58 2.80 9.82
CA SER A 11 1.01 2.65 11.16
C SER A 11 1.61 3.60 12.20
N GLY A 12 2.43 4.55 11.78
CA GLY A 12 3.12 5.47 12.70
C GLY A 12 4.59 5.08 12.92
N ASP A 13 4.88 3.79 12.94
CA ASP A 13 6.24 3.28 13.15
C ASP A 13 6.77 2.49 11.96
N ASN A 14 5.88 1.84 11.22
CA ASN A 14 6.24 0.94 10.13
C ASN A 14 5.26 1.03 8.99
N TYR A 15 5.73 0.64 7.79
CA TYR A 15 4.83 0.23 6.73
C TYR A 15 4.23 -1.12 7.10
N CYS A 16 2.96 -1.31 6.74
CA CYS A 16 2.19 -2.51 6.99
C CYS A 16 1.63 -3.00 5.67
N ALA A 17 1.94 -4.23 5.29
CA ALA A 17 1.37 -4.85 4.10
C ALA A 17 0.44 -5.97 4.53
N ASN A 18 -0.74 -6.06 3.93
CA ASN A 18 -1.66 -7.14 4.23
C ASN A 18 -2.50 -7.54 3.03
N ALA A 19 -2.92 -8.79 3.04
CA ALA A 19 -3.86 -9.34 2.09
C ALA A 19 -4.73 -10.36 2.81
N GLN A 20 -6.00 -10.46 2.40
CA GLN A 20 -6.92 -11.42 2.97
C GLN A 20 -7.91 -11.89 1.93
N GLY A 21 -8.48 -13.04 2.15
CA GLY A 21 -9.49 -13.62 1.28
C GLY A 21 -9.62 -15.11 1.52
N ASP A 22 -10.76 -15.67 1.13
CA ASP A 22 -11.00 -17.10 1.28
C ASP A 22 -9.98 -17.92 0.51
N TYR A 23 -9.54 -17.43 -0.64
CA TYR A 23 -8.53 -18.09 -1.46
C TYR A 23 -7.14 -18.13 -0.82
N LEU A 24 -6.92 -17.34 0.23
CA LEU A 24 -5.67 -17.32 0.98
C LEU A 24 -5.73 -18.11 2.28
N ASN A 25 -6.90 -18.61 2.66
CA ASN A 25 -7.14 -19.31 3.92
C ASN A 25 -6.75 -18.47 5.13
N GLY A 26 -7.04 -17.18 5.09
CA GLY A 26 -6.79 -16.28 6.20
C GLY A 26 -6.23 -14.92 5.80
N ILE A 27 -5.55 -14.31 6.75
CA ILE A 27 -4.94 -12.98 6.61
C ILE A 27 -3.42 -13.14 6.67
N ILE A 28 -2.73 -12.53 5.72
CA ILE A 28 -1.28 -12.45 5.73
C ILE A 28 -0.90 -10.99 5.93
N ALA A 29 0.02 -10.75 6.86
CA ALA A 29 0.46 -9.39 7.18
C ALA A 29 1.97 -9.37 7.43
N ALA A 30 2.59 -8.25 7.11
CA ALA A 30 4.00 -8.02 7.36
C ALA A 30 4.23 -6.54 7.65
N THR A 31 5.29 -6.24 8.39
CA THR A 31 5.67 -4.86 8.70
C THR A 31 7.16 -4.67 8.44
N HIS A 32 7.55 -3.45 8.07
CA HIS A 32 8.95 -3.09 7.88
C HIS A 32 9.10 -1.57 7.88
N LYS A 33 10.28 -1.10 8.19
CA LYS A 33 10.60 0.33 8.22
C LYS A 33 10.61 0.98 6.84
N THR A 34 10.91 0.20 5.79
CA THR A 34 10.99 0.71 4.43
C THR A 34 9.92 0.10 3.54
N LEU A 35 9.54 0.84 2.49
CA LEU A 35 8.55 0.37 1.54
C LEU A 35 9.04 -0.88 0.80
N GLU A 36 10.29 -0.88 0.36
CA GLU A 36 10.89 -2.03 -0.29
C GLU A 36 10.95 -3.23 0.65
N GLY A 37 11.35 -3.00 1.90
CA GLY A 37 11.46 -4.05 2.91
C GLY A 37 10.11 -4.68 3.24
N VAL A 38 9.03 -3.91 3.34
CA VAL A 38 7.72 -4.48 3.66
C VAL A 38 7.21 -5.37 2.53
N LYS A 39 7.52 -5.04 1.28
CA LYS A 39 7.16 -5.89 0.14
C LYS A 39 7.89 -7.22 0.19
N GLN A 40 9.18 -7.20 0.52
CA GLN A 40 9.97 -8.43 0.68
C GLN A 40 9.48 -9.28 1.84
N GLU A 41 9.21 -8.64 2.98
CA GLU A 41 8.67 -9.34 4.15
C GLU A 41 7.31 -9.96 3.86
N PHE A 42 6.47 -9.25 3.12
CA PHE A 42 5.16 -9.79 2.74
C PHE A 42 5.31 -11.02 1.85
N GLN A 43 6.20 -10.99 0.87
CA GLN A 43 6.44 -12.15 0.00
C GLN A 43 6.88 -13.36 0.81
N SER A 44 7.78 -13.15 1.76
CA SER A 44 8.24 -14.23 2.65
C SER A 44 7.11 -14.76 3.52
N ALA A 45 6.31 -13.86 4.09
CA ALA A 45 5.17 -14.24 4.93
C ALA A 45 4.11 -15.02 4.13
N LEU A 46 3.84 -14.59 2.90
CA LEU A 46 2.90 -15.29 2.03
C LEU A 46 3.38 -16.70 1.73
N GLN A 47 4.64 -16.86 1.35
CA GLN A 47 5.23 -18.16 1.04
C GLN A 47 5.17 -19.08 2.27
N PHE A 48 5.55 -18.57 3.43
CA PHE A 48 5.50 -19.31 4.68
C PHE A 48 4.06 -19.76 5.00
N HIS A 49 3.09 -18.87 4.81
CA HIS A 49 1.67 -19.17 5.05
C HIS A 49 1.16 -20.28 4.14
N ILE A 50 1.46 -20.19 2.84
CA ILE A 50 1.04 -21.20 1.87
C ILE A 50 1.64 -22.57 2.22
N GLU A 51 2.93 -22.61 2.50
CA GLU A 51 3.62 -23.86 2.86
C GLU A 51 3.04 -24.48 4.13
N GLY A 52 2.80 -23.65 5.16
CA GLY A 52 2.24 -24.13 6.42
C GLY A 52 0.82 -24.65 6.25
N CYS A 53 -0.01 -23.98 5.49
CA CYS A 53 -1.38 -24.43 5.24
C CYS A 53 -1.41 -25.75 4.44
N LEU A 54 -0.53 -25.90 3.45
CA LEU A 54 -0.45 -27.15 2.68
C LEU A 54 -0.02 -28.31 3.55
N GLU A 55 0.91 -28.09 4.48
CA GLU A 55 1.30 -29.13 5.45
C GLU A 55 0.15 -29.54 6.35
N ASP A 56 -0.75 -28.61 6.68
CA ASP A 56 -1.93 -28.87 7.51
C ASP A 56 -3.08 -29.49 6.71
N GLY A 57 -2.90 -29.71 5.41
CA GLY A 57 -3.93 -30.32 4.56
C GLY A 57 -4.91 -29.32 3.97
N ASP A 58 -4.70 -28.03 4.15
CA ASP A 58 -5.54 -26.99 3.56
C ASP A 58 -5.38 -26.96 2.04
N LYS A 59 -6.42 -26.52 1.36
CA LYS A 59 -6.43 -26.46 -0.09
C LYS A 59 -6.39 -25.02 -0.57
N PHE A 60 -5.64 -24.80 -1.65
CA PHE A 60 -5.58 -23.52 -2.36
C PHE A 60 -6.02 -23.73 -3.81
N PRO A 61 -6.46 -22.65 -4.49
CA PRO A 61 -6.64 -22.70 -5.93
C PRO A 61 -5.31 -23.08 -6.62
N GLU A 62 -5.41 -23.75 -7.76
CA GLU A 62 -4.23 -24.17 -8.50
C GLU A 62 -3.30 -23.03 -8.87
N TRP A 63 -3.87 -21.84 -9.18
CA TRP A 63 -3.07 -20.69 -9.56
C TRP A 63 -2.18 -20.20 -8.41
N ILE A 64 -2.51 -20.55 -7.15
CA ILE A 64 -1.64 -20.25 -6.00
C ILE A 64 -0.56 -21.31 -5.87
N THR A 65 -0.92 -22.59 -5.91
CA THR A 65 0.06 -23.67 -5.77
C THR A 65 1.02 -23.75 -6.95
N ASP A 66 0.55 -23.35 -8.14
CA ASP A 66 1.38 -23.30 -9.34
C ASP A 66 2.21 -22.01 -9.44
N ASP A 67 2.13 -21.15 -8.44
CA ASP A 67 2.83 -19.87 -8.41
C ASP A 67 2.50 -19.00 -9.63
N ASN A 68 1.27 -19.10 -10.11
CA ASN A 68 0.80 -18.41 -11.32
C ASN A 68 -0.03 -17.18 -10.95
N TYR A 69 0.58 -16.27 -10.21
CA TYR A 69 -0.04 -15.03 -9.78
C TYR A 69 1.02 -13.93 -9.68
N GLU A 70 0.55 -12.70 -9.61
CA GLU A 70 1.39 -11.57 -9.30
C GLU A 70 0.78 -10.79 -8.13
N LEU A 71 1.63 -10.12 -7.35
CA LEU A 71 1.19 -9.27 -6.25
C LEU A 71 0.93 -7.86 -6.79
N GLU A 72 -0.29 -7.38 -6.57
CA GLU A 72 -0.66 -6.00 -6.92
C GLU A 72 -0.68 -5.17 -5.64
N TYR A 73 0.32 -4.32 -5.47
CA TYR A 73 0.43 -3.48 -4.29
C TYR A 73 -0.40 -2.22 -4.46
N ILE A 74 -1.32 -2.01 -3.51
CA ILE A 74 -2.14 -0.80 -3.45
C ILE A 74 -1.64 0.00 -2.27
N THR A 75 -0.98 1.12 -2.56
CA THR A 75 -0.43 1.99 -1.51
C THR A 75 -1.53 2.91 -1.02
N GLU A 76 -1.93 2.76 0.24
CA GLU A 76 -2.90 3.65 0.87
C GLU A 76 -2.29 5.03 1.06
N VAL A 77 -3.14 6.05 1.21
CA VAL A 77 -2.69 7.44 1.29
C VAL A 77 -1.73 7.67 2.45
N SER A 78 -1.94 7.01 3.60
CA SER A 78 -1.02 7.14 4.73
C SER A 78 0.41 6.74 4.36
N ALA A 79 0.57 5.61 3.68
CA ALA A 79 1.87 5.12 3.24
C ALA A 79 2.43 5.98 2.11
N LEU A 80 1.58 6.40 1.18
CA LEU A 80 1.98 7.27 0.08
C LEU A 80 2.55 8.59 0.59
N LEU A 81 1.84 9.25 1.50
CA LEU A 81 2.30 10.52 2.06
C LEU A 81 3.59 10.34 2.87
N HIS A 82 3.70 9.24 3.62
CA HIS A 82 4.93 8.96 4.35
C HIS A 82 6.11 8.75 3.39
N SER A 83 5.91 8.03 2.30
CA SER A 83 6.97 7.79 1.32
C SER A 83 7.47 9.07 0.64
N LEU A 84 6.65 10.12 0.64
CA LEU A 84 7.00 11.41 0.06
C LEU A 84 7.51 12.42 1.09
N ASP A 85 7.61 12.04 2.37
CA ASP A 85 8.18 12.92 3.40
C ASP A 85 9.61 13.31 3.02
N GLY A 86 9.92 14.60 3.17
CA GLY A 86 11.22 15.13 2.77
C GLY A 86 11.31 15.52 1.29
N ILE A 87 10.33 15.11 0.48
CA ILE A 87 10.24 15.49 -0.94
C ILE A 87 9.13 16.53 -1.12
N LEU A 88 7.94 16.22 -0.61
CA LEU A 88 6.78 17.11 -0.66
C LEU A 88 6.32 17.41 0.75
N THR A 89 5.84 18.64 0.98
CA THR A 89 5.24 19.02 2.25
C THR A 89 3.74 18.75 2.24
N ARG A 90 3.14 18.60 3.42
CA ARG A 90 1.69 18.50 3.54
C ARG A 90 1.00 19.75 2.97
N SER A 91 1.65 20.90 3.15
CA SER A 91 1.16 22.17 2.61
C SER A 91 1.10 22.16 1.08
N SER A 92 2.14 21.64 0.42
CA SER A 92 2.15 21.55 -1.05
C SER A 92 1.10 20.57 -1.55
N ILE A 93 0.89 19.46 -0.86
CA ILE A 93 -0.14 18.49 -1.23
C ILE A 93 -1.54 19.08 -1.02
N ALA A 94 -1.74 19.80 0.07
CA ALA A 94 -2.99 20.50 0.32
C ALA A 94 -3.32 21.49 -0.81
N ARG A 95 -2.33 22.24 -1.25
CA ARG A 95 -2.50 23.22 -2.33
C ARG A 95 -2.95 22.56 -3.64
N VAL A 96 -2.28 21.50 -4.07
CA VAL A 96 -2.56 20.85 -5.37
C VAL A 96 -3.81 19.98 -5.34
N SER A 97 -4.18 19.45 -4.16
CA SER A 97 -5.35 18.59 -4.03
C SER A 97 -6.64 19.37 -3.72
N GLY A 98 -6.51 20.59 -3.21
CA GLY A 98 -7.66 21.36 -2.75
C GLY A 98 -8.22 20.89 -1.41
N ILE A 99 -7.49 20.04 -0.70
CA ILE A 99 -7.86 19.53 0.62
C ILE A 99 -7.06 20.30 1.67
N ASN A 100 -7.70 20.68 2.79
CA ASN A 100 -6.99 21.47 3.79
C ASN A 100 -5.85 20.65 4.44
N GLU A 101 -4.84 21.38 4.88
CA GLU A 101 -3.60 20.77 5.41
C GLU A 101 -3.85 19.90 6.64
N ARG A 102 -4.79 20.30 7.50
CA ARG A 102 -5.13 19.53 8.69
C ARG A 102 -5.68 18.14 8.32
N GLN A 103 -6.53 18.09 7.31
CA GLN A 103 -7.10 16.85 6.83
C GLN A 103 -6.03 15.97 6.17
N ILE A 104 -5.12 16.58 5.42
CA ILE A 104 -3.95 15.86 4.89
C ILE A 104 -3.15 15.24 6.04
N GLY A 105 -2.96 15.98 7.14
CA GLY A 105 -2.29 15.47 8.33
C GLY A 105 -2.99 14.26 8.94
N HIS A 106 -4.31 14.27 8.99
CA HIS A 106 -5.09 13.13 9.50
C HIS A 106 -4.94 11.89 8.60
N TYR A 107 -4.87 12.09 7.28
CA TYR A 107 -4.63 10.99 6.35
C TYR A 107 -3.21 10.45 6.48
N ALA A 108 -2.23 11.34 6.64
CA ALA A 108 -0.84 10.96 6.76
C ALA A 108 -0.57 10.12 8.03
N SER A 109 -1.23 10.44 9.12
CA SER A 109 -1.09 9.70 10.39
C SER A 109 -1.91 8.41 10.43
N GLY A 110 -2.79 8.19 9.46
CA GLY A 110 -3.69 7.05 9.46
C GLY A 110 -4.90 7.25 10.38
N HIS A 111 -5.03 8.44 10.98
CA HIS A 111 -6.18 8.78 11.86
C HIS A 111 -7.50 8.70 11.10
N ARG A 112 -7.48 9.07 9.81
CA ARG A 112 -8.63 8.96 8.91
C ARG A 112 -8.19 8.37 7.59
N THR A 113 -9.07 7.55 7.00
CA THR A 113 -8.88 7.01 5.66
C THR A 113 -9.68 7.89 4.69
N PRO A 114 -9.05 8.42 3.63
CA PRO A 114 -9.78 9.25 2.68
C PRO A 114 -10.81 8.44 1.90
N ARG A 115 -11.95 9.07 1.62
CA ARG A 115 -12.93 8.49 0.69
C ARG A 115 -12.31 8.46 -0.71
N PRO A 116 -12.83 7.61 -1.61
CA PRO A 116 -12.29 7.49 -2.96
C PRO A 116 -12.11 8.82 -3.70
N GLN A 117 -13.06 9.74 -3.55
CA GLN A 117 -12.99 11.06 -4.18
C GLN A 117 -11.83 11.89 -3.64
N GLN A 118 -11.60 11.85 -2.33
CA GLN A 118 -10.47 12.55 -1.70
C GLN A 118 -9.14 11.93 -2.09
N ARG A 119 -9.08 10.59 -2.13
CA ARG A 119 -7.90 9.89 -2.61
C ARG A 119 -7.55 10.31 -4.03
N GLU A 120 -8.55 10.38 -4.91
CA GLU A 120 -8.34 10.80 -6.30
C GLU A 120 -7.77 12.21 -6.39
N LYS A 121 -8.28 13.15 -5.58
CA LYS A 121 -7.75 14.51 -5.53
C LYS A 121 -6.28 14.55 -5.13
N ILE A 122 -5.90 13.74 -4.17
CA ILE A 122 -4.51 13.66 -3.72
C ILE A 122 -3.63 13.08 -4.82
N ILE A 123 -4.02 11.96 -5.40
CA ILE A 123 -3.27 11.31 -6.48
C ILE A 123 -3.10 12.25 -7.68
N ASN A 124 -4.20 12.89 -8.10
CA ASN A 124 -4.15 13.82 -9.23
C ASN A 124 -3.28 15.04 -8.93
N GLY A 125 -3.32 15.53 -7.69
CA GLY A 125 -2.47 16.62 -7.25
C GLY A 125 -0.97 16.24 -7.29
N ILE A 126 -0.63 15.06 -6.84
CA ILE A 126 0.74 14.55 -6.89
C ILE A 126 1.20 14.38 -8.34
N HIS A 127 0.35 13.85 -9.21
CA HIS A 127 0.67 13.72 -10.63
C HIS A 127 0.90 15.08 -11.29
N LYS A 128 0.13 16.09 -10.89
CA LYS A 128 0.34 17.46 -11.38
C LYS A 128 1.73 17.97 -10.99
N ILE A 129 2.13 17.78 -9.75
CA ILE A 129 3.47 18.15 -9.29
C ILE A 129 4.53 17.42 -10.12
N SER A 130 4.33 16.12 -10.34
CA SER A 130 5.25 15.31 -11.15
C SER A 130 5.43 15.87 -12.55
N ARG A 131 4.32 16.24 -13.21
CA ARG A 131 4.37 16.83 -14.55
C ARG A 131 5.10 18.17 -14.54
N ASP A 132 4.81 19.01 -13.55
CA ASP A 132 5.45 20.31 -13.43
C ASP A 132 6.96 20.18 -13.22
N LEU A 133 7.38 19.23 -12.38
CA LEU A 133 8.80 18.97 -12.14
C LEU A 133 9.50 18.42 -13.39
N ALA A 134 8.81 17.58 -14.15
CA ALA A 134 9.36 17.01 -15.37
C ALA A 134 9.62 18.06 -16.45
N MET A 135 8.98 19.23 -16.36
CA MET A 135 9.14 20.32 -17.31
C MET A 135 10.33 21.24 -16.99
N VAL A 136 10.97 21.04 -15.84
CA VAL A 136 12.15 21.82 -15.47
C VAL A 136 13.31 21.45 -16.37
N MET A 137 13.92 22.47 -16.97
CA MET A 137 15.05 22.27 -17.88
C MET A 137 16.35 22.81 -17.28
#